data_0ee444b650f14e1aad8aeb8292e27e11
#
_entry.id   0ee444b650f14e1aad8aeb8292e27e11
#
_cell.length_a   1.000
_cell.length_b   1.000
_cell.length_c   1.000
_cell.angle_alpha   90.00
_cell.angle_beta   90.00
_cell.angle_gamma   90.00
#
_symmetry.space_group_name_H-M   'P 1'
#
loop_
_entity.id
_entity.type
_entity.pdbx_description
1 polymer ?
#
loop_
_entity_poly.entity_id
_entity_poly.type
_entity_poly.pdbx_seq_one_letter_code
_entity_poly.pdbx_strand_id
1 'polypeptide(L)'
;MTKFLLNLVDSFGFFLLNSAMFNFYTQLKKELITLGKQGAVFLVLITIVLSVTDNSKTAVRFFSFSLITWLYVLKICHSKLSLNYDSDNGTQFHDLGFGNRVTLLRGLLISATAGFLGSNQSTVSEFALFSPAVFYTVAAIGDALDGYIARVTNQTSHLGRELDNALDALGLLIAPTLAVLWGKLELWYLGVSISYYIFRLGVFLRTQANLPVYPLPPNPFRRRIAGYQMGIVATSLWAPVPAELTRPIGTLLMVPLLVRFILDWLHVSGYFKNPKEQT
;
A
#
# COMPACT_ATOMS: atom_id res chain seq x y z
N MET A 1 -3.14 47.90 -28.94
CA MET A 1 -4.05 47.80 -27.78
C MET A 1 -4.55 46.39 -27.55
N THR A 2 -5.00 45.67 -28.58
CA THR A 2 -5.56 44.30 -28.49
C THR A 2 -4.55 43.25 -27.98
N LYS A 3 -3.28 43.24 -28.41
CA LYS A 3 -2.23 42.31 -27.97
C LYS A 3 -1.85 42.52 -26.50
N PHE A 4 -1.88 43.75 -25.98
CA PHE A 4 -1.57 44.05 -24.58
C PHE A 4 -2.67 43.56 -23.65
N LEU A 5 -3.95 43.71 -24.05
CA LEU A 5 -5.11 43.17 -23.29
C LEU A 5 -5.14 41.66 -23.27
N LEU A 6 -4.81 40.98 -24.40
CA LEU A 6 -4.67 39.51 -24.44
C LEU A 6 -3.58 39.00 -23.49
N ASN A 7 -2.39 39.57 -23.50
CA ASN A 7 -1.31 39.20 -22.61
C ASN A 7 -1.65 39.47 -21.12
N LEU A 8 -2.44 40.49 -20.82
CA LEU A 8 -2.87 40.79 -19.45
C LEU A 8 -3.92 39.79 -18.97
N VAL A 9 -4.85 39.37 -19.82
CA VAL A 9 -5.86 38.33 -19.54
C VAL A 9 -5.17 36.99 -19.33
N ASP A 10 -4.20 36.62 -20.17
CA ASP A 10 -3.44 35.38 -20.04
C ASP A 10 -2.58 35.36 -18.75
N SER A 11 -1.92 36.48 -18.41
CA SER A 11 -1.14 36.62 -17.17
C SER A 11 -2.01 36.57 -15.92
N PHE A 12 -3.21 37.19 -15.96
CA PHE A 12 -4.15 37.18 -14.86
C PHE A 12 -4.83 35.81 -14.70
N GLY A 13 -5.17 35.15 -15.82
CA GLY A 13 -5.65 33.78 -15.83
C GLY A 13 -4.62 32.80 -15.26
N PHE A 14 -3.36 32.92 -15.64
CA PHE A 14 -2.26 32.11 -15.13
C PHE A 14 -2.01 32.34 -13.62
N PHE A 15 -2.12 33.60 -13.14
CA PHE A 15 -1.99 33.92 -11.71
C PHE A 15 -3.16 33.35 -10.89
N LEU A 16 -4.40 33.44 -11.39
CA LEU A 16 -5.58 32.87 -10.73
C LEU A 16 -5.53 31.34 -10.70
N LEU A 17 -5.11 30.69 -11.77
CA LEU A 17 -4.90 29.24 -11.82
C LEU A 17 -3.84 28.78 -10.82
N ASN A 18 -2.70 29.47 -10.74
CA ASN A 18 -1.66 29.17 -9.79
C ASN A 18 -2.11 29.39 -8.33
N SER A 19 -2.85 30.45 -8.04
CA SER A 19 -3.36 30.70 -6.70
C SER A 19 -4.43 29.67 -6.29
N ALA A 20 -5.30 29.28 -7.19
CA ALA A 20 -6.29 28.22 -6.97
C ALA A 20 -5.62 26.86 -6.73
N MET A 21 -4.63 26.49 -7.56
CA MET A 21 -3.84 25.27 -7.38
C MET A 21 -3.08 25.25 -6.06
N PHE A 22 -2.50 26.41 -5.65
CA PHE A 22 -1.80 26.51 -4.37
C PHE A 22 -2.73 26.34 -3.17
N ASN A 23 -3.91 26.96 -3.19
CA ASN A 23 -4.92 26.80 -2.15
C ASN A 23 -5.42 25.35 -2.06
N PHE A 24 -5.63 24.73 -3.19
CA PHE A 24 -6.04 23.35 -3.34
C PHE A 24 -5.04 22.37 -2.71
N TYR A 25 -3.76 22.46 -3.10
CA TYR A 25 -2.71 21.62 -2.54
C TYR A 25 -2.54 21.82 -1.03
N THR A 26 -2.72 23.05 -0.57
CA THR A 26 -2.66 23.38 0.86
C THR A 26 -3.79 22.72 1.65
N GLN A 27 -4.99 22.62 1.08
CA GLN A 27 -6.13 21.96 1.70
C GLN A 27 -5.91 20.44 1.81
N LEU A 28 -5.50 19.78 0.74
CA LEU A 28 -5.17 18.35 0.76
C LEU A 28 -4.07 18.03 1.77
N LYS A 29 -3.06 18.89 1.85
CA LYS A 29 -1.98 18.73 2.83
C LYS A 29 -2.47 18.87 4.28
N LYS A 30 -3.37 19.82 4.56
CA LYS A 30 -4.00 19.97 5.88
C LYS A 30 -4.82 18.74 6.26
N GLU A 31 -5.60 18.20 5.31
CA GLU A 31 -6.38 16.98 5.51
C GLU A 31 -5.47 15.78 5.82
N LEU A 32 -4.41 15.57 5.03
CA LEU A 32 -3.44 14.51 5.27
C LEU A 32 -2.76 14.63 6.65
N ILE A 33 -2.40 15.84 7.07
CA ILE A 33 -1.83 16.09 8.39
C ILE A 33 -2.84 15.73 9.50
N THR A 34 -4.10 16.06 9.31
CA THR A 34 -5.16 15.73 10.29
C THR A 34 -5.34 14.23 10.42
N LEU A 35 -5.44 13.51 9.30
CA LEU A 35 -5.51 12.05 9.29
C LEU A 35 -4.22 11.41 9.86
N GLY A 36 -3.08 12.01 9.57
CA GLY A 36 -1.79 11.61 10.14
C GLY A 36 -1.75 11.69 11.66
N LYS A 37 -2.25 12.78 12.23
CA LYS A 37 -2.37 12.96 13.68
C LYS A 37 -3.35 11.99 14.32
N GLN A 38 -4.52 11.79 13.70
CA GLN A 38 -5.51 10.81 14.18
C GLN A 38 -4.94 9.39 14.20
N GLY A 39 -4.22 9.00 13.14
CA GLY A 39 -3.51 7.72 13.10
C GLY A 39 -2.43 7.60 14.18
N ALA A 40 -1.64 8.64 14.41
CA ALA A 40 -0.65 8.65 15.50
C ALA A 40 -1.29 8.49 16.88
N VAL A 41 -2.42 9.17 17.14
CA VAL A 41 -3.19 9.00 18.40
C VAL A 41 -3.66 7.56 18.55
N PHE A 42 -4.18 6.93 17.48
CA PHE A 42 -4.58 5.53 17.50
C PHE A 42 -3.42 4.61 17.88
N LEU A 43 -2.23 4.80 17.30
CA LEU A 43 -1.04 4.01 17.63
C LEU A 43 -0.57 4.22 19.08
N VAL A 44 -0.66 5.45 19.59
CA VAL A 44 -0.35 5.75 20.99
C VAL A 44 -1.33 5.03 21.93
N LEU A 45 -2.61 5.02 21.63
CA LEU A 45 -3.62 4.33 22.45
C LEU A 45 -3.32 2.82 22.51
N ILE A 46 -3.00 2.17 21.40
CA ILE A 46 -2.59 0.75 21.40
C ILE A 46 -1.31 0.55 22.22
N THR A 47 -0.35 1.47 22.09
CA THR A 47 0.90 1.42 22.87
C THR A 47 0.62 1.46 24.38
N ILE A 48 -0.28 2.31 24.82
CA ILE A 48 -0.70 2.40 26.23
C ILE A 48 -1.31 1.07 26.67
N VAL A 49 -2.24 0.51 25.88
CA VAL A 49 -2.84 -0.80 26.20
C VAL A 49 -1.75 -1.86 26.34
N LEU A 50 -0.82 -1.97 25.39
CA LEU A 50 0.29 -2.93 25.42
C LEU A 50 1.23 -2.70 26.60
N SER A 51 1.42 -1.47 27.08
CA SER A 51 2.25 -1.20 28.25
C SER A 51 1.63 -1.73 29.54
N VAL A 52 0.30 -1.87 29.58
CA VAL A 52 -0.46 -2.39 30.72
C VAL A 52 -0.65 -3.90 30.64
N THR A 53 -0.96 -4.42 29.45
CA THR A 53 -1.28 -5.85 29.24
C THR A 53 -0.06 -6.74 29.06
N ASP A 54 1.02 -6.21 28.53
CA ASP A 54 2.26 -6.95 28.27
C ASP A 54 3.42 -6.41 29.11
N ASN A 55 4.27 -5.61 28.49
CA ASN A 55 5.40 -4.96 29.14
C ASN A 55 5.89 -3.76 28.32
N SER A 56 6.68 -2.89 29.00
CA SER A 56 7.20 -1.67 28.36
C SER A 56 8.06 -1.94 27.11
N LYS A 57 8.78 -3.08 27.05
CA LYS A 57 9.60 -3.41 25.86
C LYS A 57 8.74 -3.71 24.65
N THR A 58 7.67 -4.49 24.83
CA THR A 58 6.69 -4.78 23.77
C THR A 58 6.01 -3.50 23.29
N ALA A 59 5.57 -2.64 24.22
CA ALA A 59 4.95 -1.36 23.91
C ALA A 59 5.89 -0.43 23.11
N VAL A 60 7.14 -0.27 23.52
CA VAL A 60 8.13 0.57 22.83
C VAL A 60 8.44 0.01 21.44
N ARG A 61 8.61 -1.30 21.28
CA ARG A 61 8.82 -1.92 19.96
C ARG A 61 7.62 -1.70 19.06
N PHE A 62 6.42 -1.96 19.56
CA PHE A 62 5.19 -1.72 18.83
C PHE A 62 5.13 -0.27 18.32
N PHE A 63 5.31 0.71 19.23
CA PHE A 63 5.28 2.12 18.86
C PHE A 63 6.32 2.47 17.79
N SER A 64 7.55 1.99 17.95
CA SER A 64 8.63 2.30 17.02
C SER A 64 8.35 1.77 15.60
N PHE A 65 8.03 0.47 15.47
CA PHE A 65 7.76 -0.12 14.15
C PHE A 65 6.50 0.43 13.51
N SER A 66 5.41 0.59 14.29
CA SER A 66 4.15 1.13 13.78
C SER A 66 4.28 2.59 13.36
N LEU A 67 4.98 3.43 14.14
CA LEU A 67 5.18 4.84 13.80
C LEU A 67 6.06 5.01 12.56
N ILE A 68 7.18 4.28 12.47
CA ILE A 68 8.05 4.33 11.28
C ILE A 68 7.24 3.95 10.03
N THR A 69 6.45 2.88 10.10
CA THR A 69 5.62 2.44 8.98
C THR A 69 4.53 3.46 8.65
N TRP A 70 3.87 4.04 9.65
CA TRP A 70 2.86 5.07 9.45
C TRP A 70 3.43 6.33 8.79
N LEU A 71 4.58 6.80 9.25
CA LEU A 71 5.27 7.93 8.63
C LEU A 71 5.67 7.64 7.18
N TYR A 72 6.05 6.40 6.87
CA TYR A 72 6.32 5.97 5.50
C TYR A 72 5.05 6.02 4.63
N VAL A 73 3.91 5.54 5.11
CA VAL A 73 2.60 5.63 4.43
C VAL A 73 2.24 7.09 4.15
N LEU A 74 2.35 7.96 5.16
CA LEU A 74 2.08 9.40 5.01
C LEU A 74 3.04 10.06 4.01
N LYS A 75 4.31 9.69 4.01
CA LYS A 75 5.31 10.17 3.04
C LYS A 75 4.94 9.78 1.62
N ILE A 76 4.53 8.54 1.38
CA ILE A 76 4.06 8.09 0.04
C ILE A 76 2.86 8.94 -0.39
N CYS A 77 1.83 9.07 0.45
CA CYS A 77 0.67 9.87 0.14
C CYS A 77 1.04 11.32 -0.15
N HIS A 78 1.84 11.94 0.70
CA HIS A 78 2.29 13.33 0.52
C HIS A 78 3.04 13.53 -0.81
N SER A 79 3.94 12.60 -1.18
CA SER A 79 4.72 12.71 -2.43
C SER A 79 3.87 12.59 -3.70
N LYS A 80 2.65 12.07 -3.57
CA LYS A 80 1.73 11.81 -4.68
C LYS A 80 0.45 12.63 -4.63
N LEU A 81 0.32 13.60 -3.72
CA LEU A 81 -0.88 14.45 -3.59
C LEU A 81 -1.23 15.18 -4.89
N SER A 82 -0.26 15.53 -5.73
CA SER A 82 -0.48 16.14 -7.04
C SER A 82 -1.24 15.24 -8.02
N LEU A 83 -1.29 13.92 -7.75
CA LEU A 83 -2.02 12.95 -8.56
C LEU A 83 -3.50 12.81 -8.13
N ASN A 84 -3.99 13.68 -7.23
CA ASN A 84 -5.38 13.63 -6.76
C ASN A 84 -6.35 14.28 -7.76
N TYR A 85 -6.41 13.67 -8.95
CA TYR A 85 -7.32 14.06 -10.03
C TYR A 85 -8.03 12.82 -10.59
N ASP A 86 -9.19 13.05 -11.19
CA ASP A 86 -10.03 12.02 -11.80
C ASP A 86 -9.26 11.25 -12.88
N SER A 87 -9.37 9.93 -12.85
CA SER A 87 -8.68 9.05 -13.78
C SER A 87 -9.21 9.15 -15.22
N ASP A 88 -10.46 9.58 -15.42
CA ASP A 88 -11.15 9.53 -16.69
C ASP A 88 -11.17 10.91 -17.38
N ASN A 89 -11.43 11.98 -16.61
CA ASN A 89 -11.59 13.34 -17.17
C ASN A 89 -10.51 14.34 -16.74
N GLY A 90 -9.57 13.94 -15.87
CA GLY A 90 -8.47 14.78 -15.41
C GLY A 90 -8.87 15.91 -14.44
N THR A 91 -10.12 15.94 -13.96
CA THR A 91 -10.59 16.96 -13.02
C THR A 91 -9.94 16.78 -11.66
N GLN A 92 -9.40 17.85 -11.08
CA GLN A 92 -8.80 17.80 -9.74
C GLN A 92 -9.87 17.72 -8.65
N PHE A 93 -9.65 16.84 -7.66
CA PHE A 93 -10.53 16.73 -6.51
C PHE A 93 -10.09 17.66 -5.38
N HIS A 94 -11.05 18.36 -4.75
CA HIS A 94 -10.80 19.33 -3.68
C HIS A 94 -10.45 18.72 -2.33
N ASP A 95 -10.77 17.44 -2.12
CA ASP A 95 -10.45 16.65 -0.93
C ASP A 95 -9.82 15.32 -1.33
N LEU A 96 -9.35 14.56 -0.33
CA LEU A 96 -8.79 13.22 -0.59
C LEU A 96 -9.84 12.24 -1.12
N GLY A 97 -11.12 12.51 -0.90
CA GLY A 97 -12.21 11.60 -1.21
C GLY A 97 -12.29 10.42 -0.26
N PHE A 98 -13.48 9.78 -0.24
CA PHE A 98 -13.76 8.72 0.71
C PHE A 98 -12.92 7.47 0.43
N GLY A 99 -12.70 7.13 -0.84
CA GLY A 99 -11.85 5.99 -1.25
C GLY A 99 -10.43 6.12 -0.71
N ASN A 100 -9.75 7.27 -0.94
CA ASN A 100 -8.38 7.48 -0.46
C ASN A 100 -8.28 7.52 1.08
N ARG A 101 -9.34 7.96 1.78
CA ARG A 101 -9.39 7.89 3.27
C ARG A 101 -9.44 6.44 3.74
N VAL A 102 -10.22 5.57 3.09
CA VAL A 102 -10.24 4.13 3.40
C VAL A 102 -8.89 3.50 3.10
N THR A 103 -8.25 3.86 1.99
CA THR A 103 -6.89 3.41 1.66
C THR A 103 -5.87 3.85 2.72
N LEU A 104 -5.96 5.09 3.24
CA LEU A 104 -5.10 5.54 4.35
C LEU A 104 -5.39 4.79 5.66
N LEU A 105 -6.66 4.46 5.95
CA LEU A 105 -7.02 3.62 7.10
C LEU A 105 -6.40 2.22 6.97
N ARG A 106 -6.42 1.61 5.77
CA ARG A 106 -5.69 0.35 5.50
C ARG A 106 -4.20 0.51 5.82
N GLY A 107 -3.58 1.59 5.34
CA GLY A 107 -2.18 1.91 5.65
C GLY A 107 -1.89 2.03 7.14
N LEU A 108 -2.81 2.60 7.93
CA LEU A 108 -2.71 2.67 9.39
C LEU A 108 -2.80 1.29 10.03
N LEU A 109 -3.74 0.43 9.58
CA LEU A 109 -3.89 -0.93 10.10
C LEU A 109 -2.68 -1.82 9.74
N ILE A 110 -2.12 -1.69 8.54
CA ILE A 110 -0.86 -2.34 8.14
C ILE A 110 0.28 -1.83 9.05
N SER A 111 0.32 -0.52 9.34
CA SER A 111 1.33 0.05 10.25
C SER A 111 1.18 -0.48 11.68
N ALA A 112 -0.04 -0.64 12.17
CA ALA A 112 -0.30 -1.27 13.47
C ALA A 112 0.12 -2.75 13.48
N THR A 113 -0.10 -3.48 12.38
CA THR A 113 0.40 -4.85 12.21
C THR A 113 1.92 -4.91 12.28
N ALA A 114 2.62 -3.94 11.64
CA ALA A 114 4.09 -3.82 11.69
C ALA A 114 4.62 -3.66 13.13
N GLY A 115 3.85 -3.04 14.01
CA GLY A 115 4.20 -2.88 15.41
C GLY A 115 4.52 -4.21 16.14
N PHE A 116 3.99 -5.32 15.65
CA PHE A 116 4.20 -6.65 16.24
C PHE A 116 5.40 -7.40 15.66
N LEU A 117 6.14 -6.87 14.67
CA LEU A 117 7.29 -7.55 14.05
C LEU A 117 8.40 -7.95 15.04
N GLY A 118 8.50 -7.28 16.18
CA GLY A 118 9.47 -7.62 17.22
C GLY A 118 8.91 -8.45 18.38
N SER A 119 7.65 -8.91 18.30
CA SER A 119 6.99 -9.68 19.35
C SER A 119 7.15 -11.19 19.15
N ASN A 120 7.07 -11.93 20.25
CA ASN A 120 7.07 -13.40 20.21
C ASN A 120 5.67 -13.90 20.57
N GLN A 121 5.05 -14.68 19.67
CA GLN A 121 3.69 -15.18 19.82
C GLN A 121 3.43 -15.90 21.15
N SER A 122 4.43 -16.64 21.68
CA SER A 122 4.28 -17.43 22.90
C SER A 122 4.34 -16.63 24.21
N THR A 123 4.73 -15.35 24.16
CA THR A 123 4.99 -14.54 25.37
C THR A 123 4.15 -13.28 25.47
N VAL A 124 3.31 -13.01 24.47
CA VAL A 124 2.47 -11.82 24.43
C VAL A 124 1.09 -12.10 25.05
N SER A 125 0.42 -11.04 25.52
CA SER A 125 -0.97 -11.10 26.00
C SER A 125 -1.95 -11.52 24.90
N GLU A 126 -3.16 -11.93 25.29
CA GLU A 126 -4.23 -12.23 24.34
C GLU A 126 -4.52 -11.04 23.42
N PHE A 127 -4.50 -9.83 23.94
CA PHE A 127 -4.69 -8.62 23.14
C PHE A 127 -3.62 -8.52 22.04
N ALA A 128 -2.34 -8.66 22.37
CA ALA A 128 -1.25 -8.60 21.42
C ALA A 128 -1.25 -9.80 20.45
N LEU A 129 -1.76 -10.95 20.90
CA LEU A 129 -1.86 -12.19 20.11
C LEU A 129 -2.88 -12.06 18.97
N PHE A 130 -4.05 -11.46 19.24
CA PHE A 130 -5.13 -11.34 18.25
C PHE A 130 -5.09 -10.04 17.44
N SER A 131 -4.51 -8.97 17.97
CA SER A 131 -4.52 -7.66 17.34
C SER A 131 -3.99 -7.65 15.90
N PRO A 132 -2.83 -8.23 15.56
CA PRO A 132 -2.32 -8.18 14.19
C PRO A 132 -3.21 -8.96 13.19
N ALA A 133 -3.85 -10.06 13.64
CA ALA A 133 -4.82 -10.79 12.84
C ALA A 133 -6.04 -9.91 12.50
N VAL A 134 -6.58 -9.22 13.50
CA VAL A 134 -7.70 -8.29 13.32
C VAL A 134 -7.30 -7.14 12.39
N PHE A 135 -6.17 -6.46 12.66
CA PHE A 135 -5.74 -5.31 11.88
C PHE A 135 -5.50 -5.68 10.42
N TYR A 136 -4.77 -6.77 10.16
CA TYR A 136 -4.48 -7.17 8.79
C TYR A 136 -5.72 -7.72 8.06
N THR A 137 -6.61 -8.46 8.75
CA THR A 137 -7.88 -8.93 8.16
C THR A 137 -8.75 -7.74 7.74
N VAL A 138 -8.91 -6.74 8.61
CA VAL A 138 -9.68 -5.52 8.29
C VAL A 138 -9.00 -4.73 7.16
N ALA A 139 -7.67 -4.66 7.13
CA ALA A 139 -6.94 -4.04 6.04
C ALA A 139 -7.16 -4.76 4.70
N ALA A 140 -7.14 -6.11 4.69
CA ALA A 140 -7.39 -6.91 3.50
C ALA A 140 -8.84 -6.80 2.99
N ILE A 141 -9.83 -6.71 3.89
CA ILE A 141 -11.22 -6.42 3.53
C ILE A 141 -11.33 -5.00 2.97
N GLY A 142 -10.64 -4.04 3.58
CA GLY A 142 -10.60 -2.64 3.16
C GLY A 142 -10.11 -2.46 1.73
N ASP A 143 -9.23 -3.33 1.23
CA ASP A 143 -8.75 -3.38 -0.15
C ASP A 143 -9.89 -3.57 -1.19
N ALA A 144 -10.84 -4.43 -0.88
CA ALA A 144 -12.01 -4.60 -1.74
C ALA A 144 -12.98 -3.42 -1.63
N LEU A 145 -13.04 -2.78 -0.45
CA LEU A 145 -13.99 -1.71 -0.16
C LEU A 145 -13.56 -0.36 -0.76
N ASP A 146 -12.28 0.03 -0.71
CA ASP A 146 -11.83 1.34 -1.19
C ASP A 146 -12.04 1.50 -2.70
N GLY A 147 -11.71 0.47 -3.48
CA GLY A 147 -11.99 0.47 -4.91
C GLY A 147 -13.49 0.45 -5.25
N TYR A 148 -14.32 -0.21 -4.43
CA TYR A 148 -15.77 -0.17 -4.60
C TYR A 148 -16.31 1.23 -4.29
N ILE A 149 -15.94 1.82 -3.16
CA ILE A 149 -16.36 3.15 -2.73
C ILE A 149 -15.94 4.20 -3.76
N ALA A 150 -14.68 4.18 -4.23
CA ALA A 150 -14.20 5.13 -5.22
C ALA A 150 -15.05 5.10 -6.50
N ARG A 151 -15.47 3.92 -6.97
CA ARG A 151 -16.37 3.78 -8.13
C ARG A 151 -17.78 4.30 -7.87
N VAL A 152 -18.37 3.95 -6.71
CA VAL A 152 -19.76 4.36 -6.37
C VAL A 152 -19.84 5.86 -6.15
N THR A 153 -18.79 6.49 -5.62
CA THR A 153 -18.73 7.94 -5.38
C THR A 153 -18.23 8.74 -6.59
N ASN A 154 -17.91 8.09 -7.71
CA ASN A 154 -17.26 8.70 -8.88
C ASN A 154 -16.00 9.51 -8.51
N GLN A 155 -15.20 9.00 -7.56
CA GLN A 155 -13.97 9.62 -7.09
C GLN A 155 -12.76 8.69 -7.33
N THR A 156 -12.69 8.05 -8.50
CA THR A 156 -11.52 7.27 -8.90
C THR A 156 -10.36 8.20 -9.23
N SER A 157 -9.31 8.18 -8.42
CA SER A 157 -8.16 9.06 -8.61
C SER A 157 -6.88 8.31 -8.98
N HIS A 158 -5.96 8.98 -9.66
CA HIS A 158 -4.62 8.46 -9.87
C HIS A 158 -3.86 8.30 -8.54
N LEU A 159 -4.08 9.20 -7.57
CA LEU A 159 -3.55 9.09 -6.22
C LEU A 159 -3.98 7.77 -5.56
N GLY A 160 -5.29 7.45 -5.61
CA GLY A 160 -5.83 6.22 -5.01
C GLY A 160 -5.17 4.97 -5.59
N ARG A 161 -5.02 4.90 -6.91
CA ARG A 161 -4.36 3.78 -7.60
C ARG A 161 -2.89 3.61 -7.18
N GLU A 162 -2.16 4.71 -7.03
CA GLU A 162 -0.77 4.68 -6.61
C GLU A 162 -0.60 4.31 -5.14
N LEU A 163 -1.52 4.77 -4.27
CA LEU A 163 -1.55 4.38 -2.86
C LEU A 163 -1.92 2.91 -2.70
N ASP A 164 -2.93 2.43 -3.42
CA ASP A 164 -3.36 1.05 -3.42
C ASP A 164 -2.20 0.10 -3.75
N ASN A 165 -1.52 0.33 -4.88
CA ASN A 165 -0.34 -0.46 -5.27
C ASN A 165 0.77 -0.44 -4.21
N ALA A 166 1.01 0.70 -3.57
CA ALA A 166 2.06 0.83 -2.57
C ALA A 166 1.69 0.11 -1.25
N LEU A 167 0.42 0.18 -0.84
CA LEU A 167 -0.06 -0.46 0.38
C LEU A 167 -0.22 -1.97 0.23
N ASP A 168 -0.61 -2.45 -0.96
CA ASP A 168 -0.60 -3.88 -1.27
C ASP A 168 0.80 -4.48 -1.11
N ALA A 169 1.80 -3.81 -1.68
CA ALA A 169 3.20 -4.23 -1.54
C ALA A 169 3.68 -4.18 -0.08
N LEU A 170 3.30 -3.14 0.66
CA LEU A 170 3.66 -2.96 2.07
C LEU A 170 2.96 -4.02 2.94
N GLY A 171 1.69 -4.28 2.70
CA GLY A 171 0.92 -5.31 3.41
C GLY A 171 1.47 -6.71 3.18
N LEU A 172 1.82 -7.03 1.91
CA LEU A 172 2.47 -8.29 1.54
C LEU A 172 3.96 -8.37 1.95
N LEU A 173 4.56 -7.30 2.45
CA LEU A 173 5.86 -7.33 3.11
C LEU A 173 5.72 -7.60 4.61
N ILE A 174 4.89 -6.82 5.29
CA ILE A 174 4.79 -6.78 6.76
C ILE A 174 4.11 -8.02 7.31
N ALA A 175 2.91 -8.33 6.83
CA ALA A 175 2.09 -9.38 7.41
C ALA A 175 2.68 -10.79 7.19
N PRO A 176 3.20 -11.16 5.98
CA PRO A 176 3.92 -12.42 5.82
C PRO A 176 5.19 -12.50 6.67
N THR A 177 5.92 -11.39 6.81
CA THR A 177 7.11 -11.36 7.68
C THR A 177 6.73 -11.67 9.12
N LEU A 178 5.66 -11.07 9.63
CA LEU A 178 5.15 -11.38 10.97
C LEU A 178 4.70 -12.85 11.09
N ALA A 179 3.96 -13.36 10.08
CA ALA A 179 3.50 -14.75 10.08
C ALA A 179 4.66 -15.76 10.05
N VAL A 180 5.76 -15.46 9.35
CA VAL A 180 6.99 -16.26 9.36
C VAL A 180 7.68 -16.19 10.72
N LEU A 181 7.82 -14.99 11.30
CA LEU A 181 8.41 -14.80 12.63
C LEU A 181 7.63 -15.54 13.73
N TRP A 182 6.32 -15.64 13.57
CA TRP A 182 5.44 -16.39 14.46
C TRP A 182 5.35 -17.89 14.13
N GLY A 183 6.11 -18.36 13.15
CA GLY A 183 6.14 -19.77 12.74
C GLY A 183 4.85 -20.26 12.07
N LYS A 184 4.00 -19.35 11.61
CA LYS A 184 2.72 -19.65 10.92
C LYS A 184 2.88 -19.89 9.43
N LEU A 185 3.92 -19.33 8.81
CA LEU A 185 4.31 -19.55 7.42
C LEU A 185 5.78 -19.95 7.35
N GLU A 186 6.17 -20.60 6.28
CA GLU A 186 7.55 -21.01 6.05
C GLU A 186 8.44 -19.82 5.60
N LEU A 187 9.73 -19.88 5.88
CA LEU A 187 10.68 -18.82 5.58
C LEU A 187 10.68 -18.46 4.06
N TRP A 188 10.61 -19.43 3.18
CA TRP A 188 10.58 -19.20 1.73
C TRP A 188 9.34 -18.45 1.25
N TYR A 189 8.27 -18.40 2.05
CA TYR A 189 7.10 -17.58 1.73
C TYR A 189 7.45 -16.09 1.62
N LEU A 190 8.55 -15.62 2.23
CA LEU A 190 9.06 -14.27 2.03
C LEU A 190 9.45 -13.97 0.58
N GLY A 191 9.58 -15.00 -0.26
CA GLY A 191 9.69 -14.84 -1.70
C GLY A 191 8.53 -14.04 -2.31
N VAL A 192 7.31 -14.20 -1.77
CA VAL A 192 6.14 -13.38 -2.16
C VAL A 192 6.38 -11.91 -1.83
N SER A 193 6.85 -11.64 -0.61
CA SER A 193 7.12 -10.28 -0.12
C SER A 193 8.20 -9.58 -0.94
N ILE A 194 9.25 -10.29 -1.29
CA ILE A 194 10.45 -9.72 -1.94
C ILE A 194 10.23 -9.57 -3.45
N SER A 195 9.43 -10.44 -4.09
CA SER A 195 9.24 -10.48 -5.55
C SER A 195 8.80 -9.15 -6.15
N TYR A 196 7.88 -8.44 -5.49
CA TYR A 196 7.43 -7.13 -5.95
C TYR A 196 8.58 -6.11 -5.99
N TYR A 197 9.38 -6.07 -4.93
CA TYR A 197 10.50 -5.12 -4.83
C TYR A 197 11.61 -5.45 -5.82
N ILE A 198 11.92 -6.75 -6.03
CA ILE A 198 12.88 -7.20 -7.05
C ILE A 198 12.39 -6.79 -8.44
N PHE A 199 11.10 -7.01 -8.74
CA PHE A 199 10.50 -6.61 -10.01
C PHE A 199 10.61 -5.09 -10.23
N ARG A 200 10.25 -4.28 -9.22
CA ARG A 200 10.36 -2.81 -9.29
C ARG A 200 11.80 -2.34 -9.45
N LEU A 201 12.72 -2.95 -8.73
CA LEU A 201 14.17 -2.66 -8.88
C LEU A 201 14.66 -3.00 -10.30
N GLY A 202 14.26 -4.15 -10.82
CA GLY A 202 14.61 -4.58 -12.17
C GLY A 202 14.11 -3.60 -13.25
N VAL A 203 12.84 -3.15 -13.13
CA VAL A 203 12.28 -2.12 -14.02
C VAL A 203 13.08 -0.82 -13.92
N PHE A 204 13.37 -0.37 -12.69
CA PHE A 204 14.19 0.84 -12.46
C PHE A 204 15.59 0.73 -13.11
N LEU A 205 16.29 -0.38 -12.90
CA LEU A 205 17.63 -0.60 -13.46
C LEU A 205 17.61 -0.63 -15.00
N ARG A 206 16.58 -1.24 -15.61
CA ARG A 206 16.41 -1.22 -17.06
C ARG A 206 16.20 0.20 -17.60
N THR A 207 15.37 0.99 -16.90
CA THR A 207 15.12 2.40 -17.27
C THR A 207 16.40 3.22 -17.17
N GLN A 208 17.20 3.05 -16.11
CA GLN A 208 18.50 3.73 -15.96
C GLN A 208 19.50 3.32 -17.03
N ALA A 209 19.47 2.06 -17.48
CA ALA A 209 20.31 1.55 -18.55
C ALA A 209 19.79 1.89 -19.97
N ASN A 210 18.74 2.71 -20.09
CA ASN A 210 18.05 3.03 -21.36
C ASN A 210 17.60 1.77 -22.15
N LEU A 211 17.32 0.68 -21.44
CA LEU A 211 16.76 -0.54 -22.04
C LEU A 211 15.23 -0.41 -22.14
N PRO A 212 14.61 -0.96 -23.20
CA PRO A 212 13.17 -0.86 -23.39
C PRO A 212 12.42 -1.57 -22.25
N VAL A 213 11.38 -0.90 -21.72
CA VAL A 213 10.47 -1.42 -20.71
C VAL A 213 9.07 -1.46 -21.32
N TYR A 214 8.55 -2.67 -21.53
CA TYR A 214 7.26 -2.85 -22.17
C TYR A 214 6.12 -2.85 -21.14
N PRO A 215 4.98 -2.18 -21.44
CA PRO A 215 3.85 -2.14 -20.54
C PRO A 215 3.23 -3.53 -20.35
N LEU A 216 2.85 -3.84 -19.11
CA LEU A 216 2.17 -5.09 -18.82
C LEU A 216 0.70 -5.00 -19.26
N PRO A 217 0.19 -5.99 -20.01
CA PRO A 217 -1.22 -6.03 -20.36
C PRO A 217 -2.08 -6.20 -19.10
N PRO A 218 -3.31 -5.62 -19.08
CA PRO A 218 -4.24 -5.83 -17.98
C PRO A 218 -4.55 -7.32 -17.83
N ASN A 219 -4.43 -7.85 -16.59
CA ASN A 219 -4.65 -9.25 -16.34
C ASN A 219 -5.41 -9.45 -15.02
N PRO A 220 -6.71 -9.85 -15.08
CA PRO A 220 -7.52 -10.09 -13.89
C PRO A 220 -6.97 -11.20 -12.97
N PHE A 221 -6.19 -12.14 -13.53
CA PHE A 221 -5.61 -13.24 -12.78
C PHE A 221 -4.56 -12.76 -11.76
N ARG A 222 -3.77 -11.72 -12.08
CA ARG A 222 -2.84 -11.09 -11.11
C ARG A 222 -3.55 -10.64 -9.85
N ARG A 223 -4.68 -9.93 -10.02
CA ARG A 223 -5.45 -9.39 -8.89
C ARG A 223 -6.01 -10.50 -8.02
N ARG A 224 -6.53 -11.59 -8.64
CA ARG A 224 -7.06 -12.75 -7.90
C ARG A 224 -5.97 -13.45 -7.08
N ILE A 225 -4.79 -13.69 -7.67
CA ILE A 225 -3.67 -14.33 -6.96
C ILE A 225 -3.21 -13.46 -5.79
N ALA A 226 -3.08 -12.14 -5.97
CA ALA A 226 -2.74 -11.23 -4.88
C ALA A 226 -3.78 -11.29 -3.75
N GLY A 227 -5.08 -11.31 -4.06
CA GLY A 227 -6.14 -11.49 -3.09
C GLY A 227 -6.04 -12.82 -2.32
N TYR A 228 -5.69 -13.94 -2.98
CA TYR A 228 -5.46 -15.21 -2.29
C TYR A 228 -4.25 -15.15 -1.36
N GLN A 229 -3.18 -14.43 -1.73
CA GLN A 229 -2.04 -14.21 -0.83
C GLN A 229 -2.43 -13.40 0.40
N MET A 230 -3.20 -12.32 0.22
CA MET A 230 -3.72 -11.54 1.35
C MET A 230 -4.61 -12.41 2.26
N GLY A 231 -5.46 -13.24 1.69
CA GLY A 231 -6.35 -14.15 2.41
C GLY A 231 -5.60 -15.18 3.26
N ILE A 232 -4.63 -15.90 2.68
CA ILE A 232 -3.86 -16.89 3.44
C ILE A 232 -3.01 -16.25 4.54
N VAL A 233 -2.42 -15.09 4.27
CA VAL A 233 -1.64 -14.36 5.27
C VAL A 233 -2.54 -13.87 6.40
N ALA A 234 -3.71 -13.27 6.08
CA ALA A 234 -4.67 -12.86 7.09
C ALA A 234 -5.10 -14.03 7.97
N THR A 235 -5.44 -15.17 7.35
CA THR A 235 -5.83 -16.40 8.06
C THR A 235 -4.69 -16.94 8.94
N SER A 236 -3.44 -16.90 8.47
CA SER A 236 -2.29 -17.44 9.21
C SER A 236 -1.98 -16.66 10.48
N LEU A 237 -2.30 -15.37 10.54
CA LEU A 237 -2.09 -14.54 11.72
C LEU A 237 -3.07 -14.84 12.86
N TRP A 238 -4.20 -15.51 12.60
CA TRP A 238 -5.12 -15.91 13.65
C TRP A 238 -4.52 -17.00 14.52
N ALA A 239 -4.46 -16.75 15.82
CA ALA A 239 -3.84 -17.65 16.79
C ALA A 239 -4.42 -19.08 16.77
N PRO A 240 -5.77 -19.28 16.69
CA PRO A 240 -6.37 -20.61 16.66
C PRO A 240 -6.07 -21.43 15.40
N VAL A 241 -5.63 -20.78 14.31
CA VAL A 241 -5.32 -21.50 13.07
C VAL A 241 -3.97 -22.20 13.19
N PRO A 242 -3.92 -23.54 13.06
CA PRO A 242 -2.70 -24.30 13.26
C PRO A 242 -1.69 -24.09 12.11
N ALA A 243 -0.41 -24.05 12.45
CA ALA A 243 0.68 -23.85 11.48
C ALA A 243 0.80 -25.02 10.49
N GLU A 244 0.39 -26.22 10.92
CA GLU A 244 0.33 -27.45 10.09
C GLU A 244 -0.57 -27.29 8.87
N LEU A 245 -1.57 -26.41 8.93
CA LEU A 245 -2.43 -26.07 7.80
C LEU A 245 -1.88 -24.88 6.99
N THR A 246 -1.45 -23.83 7.67
CA THR A 246 -1.09 -22.58 6.98
C THR A 246 0.24 -22.66 6.23
N ARG A 247 1.21 -23.43 6.72
CA ARG A 247 2.50 -23.63 6.06
C ARG A 247 2.38 -24.30 4.68
N PRO A 248 1.77 -25.51 4.55
CA PRO A 248 1.66 -26.18 3.25
C PRO A 248 0.73 -25.42 2.30
N ILE A 249 -0.39 -24.85 2.78
CA ILE A 249 -1.31 -24.09 1.96
C ILE A 249 -0.63 -22.80 1.46
N GLY A 250 0.08 -22.08 2.33
CA GLY A 250 0.85 -20.89 1.96
C GLY A 250 1.90 -21.22 0.91
N THR A 251 2.68 -22.30 1.11
CA THR A 251 3.68 -22.78 0.14
C THR A 251 3.06 -23.09 -1.21
N LEU A 252 1.90 -23.77 -1.25
CA LEU A 252 1.21 -24.08 -2.49
C LEU A 252 0.71 -22.82 -3.20
N LEU A 253 0.10 -21.90 -2.46
CA LEU A 253 -0.47 -20.67 -3.03
C LEU A 253 0.58 -19.67 -3.50
N MET A 254 1.80 -19.67 -2.94
CA MET A 254 2.86 -18.75 -3.37
C MET A 254 3.38 -19.08 -4.78
N VAL A 255 3.36 -20.36 -5.20
CA VAL A 255 3.94 -20.81 -6.48
C VAL A 255 3.31 -20.08 -7.69
N PRO A 256 1.98 -20.01 -7.84
CA PRO A 256 1.38 -19.28 -8.96
C PRO A 256 1.75 -17.80 -9.01
N LEU A 257 1.93 -17.17 -7.85
CA LEU A 257 2.36 -15.77 -7.78
C LEU A 257 3.80 -15.60 -8.27
N LEU A 258 4.73 -16.42 -7.78
CA LEU A 258 6.14 -16.36 -8.19
C LEU A 258 6.31 -16.65 -9.68
N VAL A 259 5.62 -17.69 -10.20
CA VAL A 259 5.60 -17.98 -11.65
C VAL A 259 5.08 -16.76 -12.41
N ARG A 260 4.03 -16.11 -11.90
CA ARG A 260 3.50 -14.90 -12.55
C ARG A 260 4.48 -13.74 -12.56
N PHE A 261 5.22 -13.50 -11.49
CA PHE A 261 6.28 -12.48 -11.49
C PHE A 261 7.36 -12.76 -12.51
N ILE A 262 7.76 -14.02 -12.69
CA ILE A 262 8.72 -14.43 -13.74
C ILE A 262 8.16 -14.12 -15.13
N LEU A 263 6.92 -14.51 -15.42
CA LEU A 263 6.27 -14.27 -16.71
C LEU A 263 6.12 -12.76 -16.99
N ASP A 264 5.74 -11.97 -15.97
CA ASP A 264 5.64 -10.53 -16.09
C ASP A 264 7.01 -9.88 -16.34
N TRP A 265 8.08 -10.39 -15.71
CA TRP A 265 9.44 -9.95 -15.99
C TRP A 265 9.88 -10.25 -17.42
N LEU A 266 9.63 -11.45 -17.92
CA LEU A 266 9.91 -11.84 -19.30
C LEU A 266 9.15 -10.95 -20.30
N HIS A 267 7.90 -10.57 -19.98
CA HIS A 267 7.13 -9.65 -20.81
C HIS A 267 7.73 -8.24 -20.82
N VAL A 268 7.98 -7.68 -19.63
CA VAL A 268 8.54 -6.32 -19.47
C VAL A 268 9.93 -6.22 -20.11
N SER A 269 10.73 -7.30 -20.06
CA SER A 269 12.05 -7.35 -20.68
C SER A 269 12.03 -7.53 -22.20
N GLY A 270 10.85 -7.78 -22.79
CA GLY A 270 10.69 -7.94 -24.25
C GLY A 270 11.01 -9.33 -24.76
N TYR A 271 11.16 -10.33 -23.87
CA TYR A 271 11.47 -11.70 -24.29
C TYR A 271 10.43 -12.32 -25.24
N PHE A 272 9.16 -11.95 -25.07
CA PHE A 272 8.05 -12.44 -25.90
C PHE A 272 7.77 -11.58 -27.14
N LYS A 273 8.49 -10.49 -27.39
CA LYS A 273 8.34 -9.69 -28.60
C LYS A 273 9.21 -10.21 -29.73
N ASN A 274 8.59 -10.37 -30.90
CA ASN A 274 9.31 -10.71 -32.12
C ASN A 274 10.30 -9.58 -32.48
N PRO A 275 11.53 -9.91 -32.94
CA PRO A 275 12.51 -8.92 -33.39
C PRO A 275 12.01 -7.98 -34.50
N LYS A 276 10.96 -8.36 -35.24
CA LYS A 276 10.36 -7.57 -36.34
C LYS A 276 9.49 -6.40 -35.93
N GLU A 277 9.17 -6.24 -34.65
CA GLU A 277 8.40 -5.10 -34.13
C GLU A 277 9.29 -4.04 -33.45
N GLN A 278 10.61 -4.14 -33.61
CA GLN A 278 11.59 -3.23 -32.97
C GLN A 278 12.16 -2.18 -33.96
N THR A 279 11.68 -2.13 -35.19
CA THR A 279 11.96 -1.09 -36.20
C THR A 279 10.67 -0.25 -36.42
#